data_b0516db26024d3f650378ab53bca6e33
#
_entry.id   b0516db26024d3f650378ab53bca6e33
#
_cell.length_a   1.000
_cell.length_b   1.000
_cell.length_c   1.000
_cell.angle_alpha   90.00
_cell.angle_beta   90.00
_cell.angle_gamma   90.00
#
_symmetry.space_group_name_H-M   'P 1'
#
loop_
_entity.id
_entity.type
_entity.pdbx_description
1 polymer ?
#
loop_
_entity_poly.entity_id
_entity_poly.type
_entity_poly.pdbx_seq_one_letter_code
_entity_poly.pdbx_strand_id
1 'polypeptide(L)'
;NPDFTGSVLVVERDPTYRFASTSLSSSSIRVQFSNPVNVRISQFGSEFIRNFAATMQVKDEAPPDLNFHQGGYLFLANTPGQEQVLRENHQVQRACGADVVLWDQAELAEAFPHLNVDDILLASYGRSGEGWFSNTGLMNGFKAKARELGAEYVTDEVVAIARQGNRVTGVTLKSGATIAAGHI
;
A
#
# COMPACT_ATOMS: atom_id res chain seq x y z
N ASN A 1 -0.37 18.33 -6.29
CA ASN A 1 -0.13 19.01 -7.55
C ASN A 1 0.03 20.51 -7.28
N PRO A 2 1.21 21.13 -7.52
CA PRO A 2 1.44 22.56 -7.28
C PRO A 2 0.55 23.48 -8.12
N ASP A 3 0.01 22.97 -9.24
CA ASP A 3 -0.88 23.73 -10.13
C ASP A 3 -2.36 23.66 -9.73
N PHE A 4 -2.68 22.88 -8.68
CA PHE A 4 -4.05 22.76 -8.21
C PHE A 4 -4.40 23.93 -7.29
N THR A 5 -5.36 24.74 -7.72
CA THR A 5 -5.83 25.96 -7.02
C THR A 5 -7.22 25.79 -6.39
N GLY A 6 -7.82 24.62 -6.52
CA GLY A 6 -9.14 24.32 -5.95
C GLY A 6 -9.08 24.00 -4.45
N SER A 7 -10.24 23.97 -3.80
CA SER A 7 -10.42 23.45 -2.45
C SER A 7 -10.68 21.94 -2.47
N VAL A 8 -10.24 21.24 -1.44
CA VAL A 8 -10.45 19.79 -1.24
C VAL A 8 -11.23 19.59 0.06
N LEU A 9 -12.34 18.88 -0.03
CA LEU A 9 -13.11 18.44 1.14
C LEU A 9 -13.16 16.92 1.17
N VAL A 10 -12.79 16.34 2.31
CA VAL A 10 -12.95 14.92 2.61
C VAL A 10 -14.13 14.75 3.55
N VAL A 11 -15.13 13.99 3.11
CA VAL A 11 -16.27 13.62 3.95
C VAL A 11 -16.07 12.19 4.43
N GLU A 12 -15.94 12.00 5.74
CA GLU A 12 -15.70 10.69 6.36
C GLU A 12 -16.76 10.42 7.43
N ARG A 13 -17.49 9.32 7.27
CA ARG A 13 -18.55 8.94 8.20
C ARG A 13 -18.04 8.37 9.53
N ASP A 14 -16.87 7.73 9.50
CA ASP A 14 -16.22 7.16 10.68
C ASP A 14 -14.81 7.75 10.84
N PRO A 15 -14.64 8.83 11.65
CA PRO A 15 -13.34 9.47 11.84
C PRO A 15 -12.32 8.56 12.54
N THR A 16 -12.75 7.42 13.09
CA THR A 16 -11.85 6.40 13.65
C THR A 16 -11.25 5.47 12.59
N TYR A 17 -11.85 5.43 11.41
CA TYR A 17 -11.48 4.55 10.30
C TYR A 17 -11.48 3.05 10.67
N ARG A 18 -12.23 2.65 11.70
CA ARG A 18 -12.22 1.28 12.24
C ARG A 18 -12.53 0.22 11.18
N PHE A 19 -13.42 0.54 10.25
CA PHE A 19 -13.86 -0.37 9.18
C PHE A 19 -13.26 -0.02 7.81
N ALA A 20 -12.31 0.89 7.75
CA ALA A 20 -11.63 1.23 6.51
C ALA A 20 -10.71 0.07 6.06
N SER A 21 -10.56 -0.10 4.75
CA SER A 21 -9.67 -1.11 4.17
C SER A 21 -8.24 -1.01 4.73
N THR A 22 -7.77 0.20 4.99
CA THR A 22 -6.46 0.43 5.62
C THR A 22 -6.37 -0.24 6.99
N SER A 23 -7.36 -0.02 7.88
CA SER A 23 -7.35 -0.58 9.24
C SER A 23 -7.52 -2.11 9.27
N LEU A 24 -8.12 -2.68 8.22
CA LEU A 24 -8.33 -4.11 8.07
C LEU A 24 -7.23 -4.80 7.25
N SER A 25 -6.22 -4.05 6.79
CA SER A 25 -5.10 -4.57 6.00
C SER A 25 -4.06 -5.26 6.89
N SER A 26 -3.39 -6.28 6.36
CA SER A 26 -2.18 -6.87 6.96
C SER A 26 -0.95 -5.95 6.86
N SER A 27 -1.07 -4.81 6.19
CA SER A 27 -0.03 -3.78 6.10
C SER A 27 1.31 -4.26 5.56
N SER A 28 1.26 -5.17 4.62
CA SER A 28 2.47 -5.72 4.03
C SER A 28 2.69 -5.24 2.60
N ILE A 29 3.95 -5.14 2.20
CA ILE A 29 4.37 -4.79 0.85
C ILE A 29 5.32 -5.86 0.31
N ARG A 30 5.17 -6.21 -0.96
CA ARG A 30 6.02 -7.15 -1.67
C ARG A 30 6.32 -6.68 -3.08
N VAL A 31 7.43 -7.16 -3.66
CA VAL A 31 7.84 -6.88 -5.05
C VAL A 31 7.71 -8.11 -5.95
N GLN A 32 7.41 -9.27 -5.39
CA GLN A 32 7.31 -10.54 -6.12
C GLN A 32 5.98 -10.65 -6.88
N PHE A 33 5.96 -10.07 -8.09
CA PHE A 33 4.85 -10.15 -9.04
C PHE A 33 5.30 -10.74 -10.38
N SER A 34 4.34 -11.28 -11.13
CA SER A 34 4.53 -11.82 -12.48
C SER A 34 4.53 -10.75 -13.58
N ASN A 35 4.12 -9.54 -13.27
CA ASN A 35 4.01 -8.43 -14.23
C ASN A 35 5.01 -7.34 -13.91
N PRO A 36 5.83 -6.88 -14.90
CA PRO A 36 6.85 -5.85 -14.69
C PRO A 36 6.32 -4.53 -14.13
N VAL A 37 5.10 -4.13 -14.53
CA VAL A 37 4.47 -2.89 -14.02
C VAL A 37 4.21 -3.00 -12.53
N ASN A 38 3.68 -4.13 -12.07
CA ASN A 38 3.39 -4.36 -10.66
C ASN A 38 4.69 -4.43 -9.82
N VAL A 39 5.75 -5.06 -10.36
CA VAL A 39 7.07 -5.06 -9.70
C VAL A 39 7.55 -3.63 -9.48
N ARG A 40 7.53 -2.78 -10.53
CA ARG A 40 8.00 -1.40 -10.46
C ARG A 40 7.15 -0.51 -9.56
N ILE A 41 5.82 -0.66 -9.59
CA ILE A 41 4.91 0.06 -8.66
C ILE A 41 5.24 -0.31 -7.22
N SER A 42 5.50 -1.58 -6.95
CA SER A 42 5.84 -2.04 -5.60
C SER A 42 7.23 -1.60 -5.15
N GLN A 43 8.21 -1.55 -6.04
CA GLN A 43 9.53 -0.95 -5.75
C GLN A 43 9.39 0.53 -5.37
N PHE A 44 8.62 1.30 -6.15
CA PHE A 44 8.30 2.68 -5.82
C PHE A 44 7.61 2.81 -4.45
N GLY A 45 6.60 1.96 -4.20
CA GLY A 45 5.88 1.95 -2.92
C GLY A 45 6.80 1.62 -1.73
N SER A 46 7.70 0.66 -1.89
CA SER A 46 8.67 0.30 -0.85
C SER A 46 9.65 1.44 -0.56
N GLU A 47 10.15 2.12 -1.59
CA GLU A 47 11.02 3.28 -1.42
C GLU A 47 10.26 4.45 -0.78
N PHE A 48 9.03 4.69 -1.20
CA PHE A 48 8.16 5.72 -0.60
C PHE A 48 7.93 5.47 0.89
N ILE A 49 7.64 4.21 1.29
CA ILE A 49 7.45 3.83 2.70
C ILE A 49 8.72 4.08 3.52
N ARG A 50 9.89 3.75 2.99
CA ARG A 50 11.18 4.00 3.67
C ARG A 50 11.46 5.49 3.87
N ASN A 51 11.07 6.32 2.89
CA ASN A 51 11.28 7.76 2.90
C ASN A 51 10.05 8.54 3.40
N PHE A 52 9.08 7.84 3.98
CA PHE A 52 7.78 8.40 4.34
C PHE A 52 7.91 9.58 5.30
N ALA A 53 8.74 9.44 6.32
CA ALA A 53 9.00 10.50 7.31
C ALA A 53 9.44 11.82 6.64
N ALA A 54 10.40 11.75 5.72
CA ALA A 54 10.90 12.93 5.01
C ALA A 54 9.86 13.51 4.04
N THR A 55 9.09 12.64 3.35
CA THR A 55 8.12 13.04 2.33
C THR A 55 6.84 13.62 2.95
N MET A 56 6.41 13.08 4.09
CA MET A 56 5.15 13.41 4.75
C MET A 56 5.33 14.24 6.02
N GLN A 57 6.51 14.80 6.23
CA GLN A 57 6.76 15.75 7.32
C GLN A 57 5.76 16.89 7.28
N VAL A 58 5.09 17.15 8.37
CA VAL A 58 4.22 18.29 8.63
C VAL A 58 4.94 19.27 9.54
N LYS A 59 4.74 20.56 9.29
CA LYS A 59 5.37 21.61 10.10
C LYS A 59 4.97 21.47 11.58
N ASP A 60 5.94 21.67 12.45
CA ASP A 60 5.77 21.65 13.91
C ASP A 60 5.28 20.31 14.52
N GLU A 61 5.27 19.22 13.74
CA GLU A 61 4.95 17.88 14.21
C GLU A 61 6.17 16.95 14.12
N ALA A 62 6.17 15.88 14.92
CA ALA A 62 7.18 14.83 14.81
C ALA A 62 7.03 14.12 13.44
N PRO A 63 8.15 13.70 12.81
CA PRO A 63 8.08 12.92 11.57
C PRO A 63 7.24 11.65 11.78
N PRO A 64 6.34 11.32 10.84
CA PRO A 64 5.57 10.10 10.94
C PRO A 64 6.47 8.88 10.72
N ASP A 65 6.49 7.98 11.70
CA ASP A 65 7.22 6.70 11.59
C ASP A 65 6.25 5.59 11.23
N LEU A 66 6.55 4.91 10.14
CA LEU A 66 5.78 3.74 9.70
C LEU A 66 6.27 2.43 10.33
N ASN A 67 7.36 2.47 11.11
CA ASN A 67 7.94 1.28 11.71
C ASN A 67 8.09 0.14 10.69
N PHE A 68 8.74 0.43 9.56
CA PHE A 68 8.89 -0.53 8.47
C PHE A 68 9.86 -1.64 8.86
N HIS A 69 9.34 -2.85 8.92
CA HIS A 69 10.12 -4.07 9.16
C HIS A 69 10.35 -4.81 7.85
N GLN A 70 11.60 -4.83 7.40
CA GLN A 70 12.03 -5.55 6.21
C GLN A 70 12.25 -7.03 6.53
N GLY A 71 11.14 -7.79 6.56
CA GLY A 71 11.16 -9.23 6.86
C GLY A 71 11.15 -10.13 5.63
N GLY A 72 11.01 -9.53 4.44
CA GLY A 72 10.87 -10.27 3.18
C GLY A 72 9.50 -10.94 3.01
N TYR A 73 9.34 -11.60 1.86
CA TYR A 73 8.24 -12.51 1.54
C TYR A 73 8.81 -13.82 1.05
N LEU A 74 8.27 -14.92 1.57
CA LEU A 74 8.65 -16.27 1.20
C LEU A 74 7.48 -16.93 0.47
N PHE A 75 7.70 -17.37 -0.77
CA PHE A 75 6.77 -18.22 -1.52
C PHE A 75 7.35 -19.61 -1.65
N LEU A 76 6.53 -20.63 -1.40
CA LEU A 76 6.91 -22.02 -1.41
C LEU A 76 6.18 -22.74 -2.55
N ALA A 77 6.89 -23.60 -3.27
CA ALA A 77 6.37 -24.47 -4.30
C ALA A 77 6.58 -25.93 -3.89
N ASN A 78 5.50 -26.70 -3.84
CA ASN A 78 5.52 -28.14 -3.54
C ASN A 78 5.04 -29.00 -4.71
N THR A 79 4.79 -28.40 -5.85
CA THR A 79 4.47 -29.09 -7.11
C THR A 79 5.32 -28.58 -8.27
N PRO A 80 5.61 -29.41 -9.30
CA PRO A 80 6.38 -28.97 -10.46
C PRO A 80 5.77 -27.76 -11.19
N GLY A 81 4.42 -27.66 -11.24
CA GLY A 81 3.76 -26.51 -11.84
C GLY A 81 3.98 -25.21 -11.07
N GLN A 82 3.95 -25.26 -9.74
CA GLN A 82 4.26 -24.09 -8.90
C GLN A 82 5.74 -23.71 -8.98
N GLU A 83 6.64 -24.69 -9.02
CA GLU A 83 8.07 -24.46 -9.21
C GLU A 83 8.32 -23.69 -10.52
N GLN A 84 7.72 -24.13 -11.63
CA GLN A 84 7.84 -23.45 -12.91
C GLN A 84 7.35 -22.00 -12.82
N VAL A 85 6.20 -21.75 -12.19
CA VAL A 85 5.65 -20.38 -11.97
C VAL A 85 6.63 -19.53 -11.17
N LEU A 86 7.23 -20.05 -10.10
CA LEU A 86 8.21 -19.26 -9.33
C LEU A 86 9.45 -18.91 -10.17
N ARG A 87 9.95 -19.84 -10.98
CA ARG A 87 11.10 -19.60 -11.88
C ARG A 87 10.79 -18.55 -12.95
N GLU A 88 9.62 -18.62 -13.58
CA GLU A 88 9.17 -17.64 -14.59
C GLU A 88 8.99 -16.25 -13.96
N ASN A 89 8.32 -16.16 -12.81
CA ASN A 89 8.14 -14.90 -12.09
C ASN A 89 9.48 -14.30 -11.65
N HIS A 90 10.40 -15.12 -11.18
CA HIS A 90 11.75 -14.69 -10.78
C HIS A 90 12.50 -14.03 -11.96
N GLN A 91 12.39 -14.55 -13.17
CA GLN A 91 12.99 -13.92 -14.35
C GLN A 91 12.45 -12.49 -14.57
N VAL A 92 11.14 -12.31 -14.46
CA VAL A 92 10.49 -10.98 -14.56
C VAL A 92 10.97 -10.04 -13.45
N GLN A 93 10.99 -10.52 -12.22
CA GLN A 93 11.40 -9.76 -11.04
C GLN A 93 12.85 -9.32 -11.15
N ARG A 94 13.77 -10.24 -11.52
CA ARG A 94 15.19 -9.94 -11.73
C ARG A 94 15.41 -8.96 -12.89
N ALA A 95 14.67 -9.09 -13.98
CA ALA A 95 14.72 -8.14 -15.10
C ALA A 95 14.29 -6.73 -14.71
N CYS A 96 13.45 -6.60 -13.68
CA CYS A 96 13.05 -5.32 -13.08
C CYS A 96 14.02 -4.85 -11.97
N GLY A 97 15.10 -5.57 -11.69
CA GLY A 97 16.05 -5.25 -10.63
C GLY A 97 15.59 -5.56 -9.20
N ALA A 98 14.55 -6.39 -9.04
CA ALA A 98 14.10 -6.83 -7.72
C ALA A 98 15.13 -7.77 -7.08
N ASP A 99 15.35 -7.62 -5.77
CA ASP A 99 16.28 -8.44 -5.01
C ASP A 99 15.59 -9.71 -4.48
N VAL A 100 15.27 -10.59 -5.41
CA VAL A 100 14.63 -11.88 -5.15
C VAL A 100 15.60 -13.01 -5.46
N VAL A 101 15.62 -14.03 -4.62
CA VAL A 101 16.41 -15.24 -4.79
C VAL A 101 15.50 -16.46 -4.86
N LEU A 102 15.97 -17.49 -5.54
CA LEU A 102 15.37 -18.81 -5.48
C LEU A 102 16.27 -19.70 -4.61
N TRP A 103 15.65 -20.46 -3.72
CA TRP A 103 16.30 -21.42 -2.84
C TRP A 103 15.79 -22.82 -3.12
N ASP A 104 16.67 -23.78 -3.16
CA ASP A 104 16.33 -25.18 -3.08
C ASP A 104 15.95 -25.58 -1.64
N GLN A 105 15.59 -26.84 -1.45
CA GLN A 105 15.17 -27.35 -0.14
C GLN A 105 16.29 -27.20 0.93
N ALA A 106 17.55 -27.42 0.56
CA ALA A 106 18.66 -27.35 1.51
C ALA A 106 18.95 -25.91 1.91
N GLU A 107 19.00 -24.98 0.95
CA GLU A 107 19.16 -23.54 1.17
C GLU A 107 18.01 -22.98 2.02
N LEU A 108 16.76 -23.42 1.75
CA LEU A 108 15.59 -23.03 2.55
C LEU A 108 15.66 -23.54 3.99
N ALA A 109 16.08 -24.80 4.21
CA ALA A 109 16.23 -25.38 5.54
C ALA A 109 17.32 -24.67 6.35
N GLU A 110 18.40 -24.25 5.71
CA GLU A 110 19.45 -23.46 6.35
C GLU A 110 18.95 -22.07 6.75
N ALA A 111 18.25 -21.37 5.84
CA ALA A 111 17.75 -20.03 6.07
C ALA A 111 16.61 -19.98 7.09
N PHE A 112 15.75 -21.00 7.13
CA PHE A 112 14.56 -21.09 7.97
C PHE A 112 14.49 -22.44 8.71
N PRO A 113 15.38 -22.70 9.69
CA PRO A 113 15.51 -24.02 10.33
C PRO A 113 14.29 -24.44 11.17
N HIS A 114 13.35 -23.54 11.37
CA HIS A 114 12.08 -23.81 12.09
C HIS A 114 10.95 -24.26 11.16
N LEU A 115 11.15 -24.24 9.83
CA LEU A 115 10.16 -24.71 8.87
C LEU A 115 10.36 -26.19 8.56
N ASN A 116 9.26 -26.93 8.41
CA ASN A 116 9.30 -28.22 7.73
C ASN A 116 9.33 -27.99 6.23
N VAL A 117 10.36 -28.49 5.57
CA VAL A 117 10.60 -28.26 4.12
C VAL A 117 10.56 -29.55 3.31
N ASP A 118 10.16 -30.71 3.91
CA ASP A 118 10.27 -32.05 3.31
C ASP A 118 9.57 -32.17 1.95
N ASP A 119 8.49 -31.44 1.73
CA ASP A 119 7.69 -31.45 0.50
C ASP A 119 7.95 -30.24 -0.40
N ILE A 120 8.91 -29.37 -0.08
CA ILE A 120 9.18 -28.16 -0.83
C ILE A 120 10.20 -28.43 -1.95
N LEU A 121 9.83 -28.08 -3.19
CA LEU A 121 10.69 -28.20 -4.38
C LEU A 121 11.51 -26.94 -4.61
N LEU A 122 10.92 -25.78 -4.36
CA LEU A 122 11.56 -24.48 -4.59
C LEU A 122 10.94 -23.42 -3.67
N ALA A 123 11.75 -22.50 -3.22
CA ALA A 123 11.31 -21.29 -2.53
C ALA A 123 11.76 -20.05 -3.30
N SER A 124 10.93 -18.98 -3.27
CA SER A 124 11.27 -17.66 -3.75
C SER A 124 11.23 -16.69 -2.59
N TYR A 125 12.33 -16.01 -2.31
CA TYR A 125 12.47 -15.09 -1.17
C TYR A 125 12.93 -13.71 -1.62
N GLY A 126 12.14 -12.68 -1.22
CA GLY A 126 12.52 -11.29 -1.42
C GLY A 126 13.37 -10.79 -0.26
N ARG A 127 14.67 -10.59 -0.51
CA ARG A 127 15.66 -10.19 0.51
C ARG A 127 15.55 -8.72 0.90
N SER A 128 15.05 -7.88 0.00
CA SER A 128 14.88 -6.45 0.24
C SER A 128 13.63 -5.89 -0.43
N GLY A 129 13.14 -4.75 0.09
CA GLY A 129 11.96 -4.07 -0.44
C GLY A 129 10.62 -4.71 -0.06
N GLU A 130 10.62 -5.70 0.80
CA GLU A 130 9.45 -6.45 1.23
C GLU A 130 9.37 -6.52 2.75
N GLY A 131 8.14 -6.52 3.28
CA GLY A 131 7.92 -6.57 4.73
C GLY A 131 6.58 -5.98 5.13
N TRP A 132 6.50 -5.46 6.34
CA TRP A 132 5.27 -4.84 6.87
C TRP A 132 5.57 -3.49 7.52
N PHE A 133 4.52 -2.68 7.67
CA PHE A 133 4.60 -1.34 8.22
C PHE A 133 3.30 -0.93 8.92
N SER A 134 3.29 0.21 9.61
CA SER A 134 2.10 0.75 10.24
C SER A 134 1.14 1.35 9.19
N ASN A 135 0.04 0.63 8.88
CA ASN A 135 -1.01 1.11 8.00
C ASN A 135 -1.73 2.35 8.57
N THR A 136 -1.97 2.38 9.87
CA THR A 136 -2.57 3.54 10.55
C THR A 136 -1.61 4.72 10.56
N GLY A 137 -0.31 4.49 10.70
CA GLY A 137 0.73 5.51 10.54
C GLY A 137 0.72 6.11 9.14
N LEU A 138 0.64 5.26 8.11
CA LEU A 138 0.53 5.69 6.70
C LEU A 138 -0.70 6.58 6.48
N MET A 139 -1.87 6.13 6.91
CA MET A 139 -3.13 6.88 6.79
C MET A 139 -3.06 8.22 7.52
N ASN A 140 -2.59 8.22 8.77
CA ASN A 140 -2.49 9.44 9.57
C ASN A 140 -1.49 10.43 8.99
N GLY A 141 -0.36 9.98 8.46
CA GLY A 141 0.60 10.84 7.78
C GLY A 141 0.01 11.49 6.53
N PHE A 142 -0.70 10.74 5.69
CA PHE A 142 -1.42 11.33 4.55
C PHE A 142 -2.49 12.33 4.99
N LYS A 143 -3.25 12.02 6.04
CA LYS A 143 -4.30 12.90 6.58
C LYS A 143 -3.70 14.21 7.14
N ALA A 144 -2.60 14.11 7.89
CA ALA A 144 -1.90 15.28 8.42
C ALA A 144 -1.37 16.15 7.29
N LYS A 145 -0.70 15.54 6.30
CA LYS A 145 -0.16 16.26 5.15
C LYS A 145 -1.24 16.89 4.28
N ALA A 146 -2.36 16.21 4.07
CA ALA A 146 -3.51 16.77 3.34
C ALA A 146 -4.08 18.01 4.04
N ARG A 147 -4.19 17.98 5.37
CA ARG A 147 -4.64 19.14 6.17
C ARG A 147 -3.65 20.31 6.10
N GLU A 148 -2.36 20.05 6.21
CA GLU A 148 -1.32 21.08 6.05
C GLU A 148 -1.44 21.77 4.68
N LEU A 149 -1.80 21.00 3.64
CA LEU A 149 -2.01 21.50 2.27
C LEU A 149 -3.39 22.13 2.05
N GLY A 150 -4.20 22.30 3.10
CA GLY A 150 -5.48 23.01 3.06
C GLY A 150 -6.70 22.10 2.81
N ALA A 151 -6.57 20.78 2.85
CA ALA A 151 -7.73 19.91 2.77
C ALA A 151 -8.57 19.97 4.06
N GLU A 152 -9.86 20.18 3.91
CA GLU A 152 -10.84 20.16 4.99
C GLU A 152 -11.40 18.75 5.20
N TYR A 153 -11.73 18.42 6.46
CA TYR A 153 -12.32 17.12 6.83
C TYR A 153 -13.61 17.34 7.61
N VAL A 154 -14.69 16.74 7.14
CA VAL A 154 -16.00 16.78 7.78
C VAL A 154 -16.42 15.36 8.15
N THR A 155 -16.88 15.20 9.40
CA THR A 155 -17.47 13.93 9.86
C THR A 155 -18.95 13.92 9.48
N ASP A 156 -19.27 13.25 8.37
CA ASP A 156 -20.63 13.07 7.85
C ASP A 156 -20.64 11.94 6.81
N GLU A 157 -21.81 11.61 6.29
CA GLU A 157 -22.01 10.57 5.28
C GLU A 157 -22.65 11.17 4.02
N VAL A 158 -22.05 10.90 2.86
CA VAL A 158 -22.65 11.27 1.56
C VAL A 158 -23.80 10.31 1.28
N VAL A 159 -25.01 10.83 1.18
CA VAL A 159 -26.22 10.03 0.92
C VAL A 159 -26.78 10.20 -0.48
N ALA A 160 -26.41 11.26 -1.18
CA ALA A 160 -26.79 11.47 -2.58
C ALA A 160 -25.76 12.26 -3.36
N ILE A 161 -25.70 12.02 -4.67
CA ILE A 161 -24.88 12.75 -5.63
C ILE A 161 -25.80 13.59 -6.51
N ALA A 162 -25.62 14.92 -6.49
CA ALA A 162 -26.36 15.84 -7.34
C ALA A 162 -25.76 15.83 -8.77
N ARG A 163 -26.63 15.82 -9.77
CA ARG A 163 -26.22 15.75 -11.20
C ARG A 163 -27.06 16.72 -12.04
N GLN A 164 -26.42 17.27 -13.05
CA GLN A 164 -27.07 18.00 -14.13
C GLN A 164 -26.66 17.35 -15.45
N GLY A 165 -27.57 16.58 -16.05
CA GLY A 165 -27.26 15.74 -17.20
C GLY A 165 -26.20 14.68 -16.82
N ASN A 166 -25.09 14.65 -17.55
CA ASN A 166 -23.98 13.71 -17.29
C ASN A 166 -22.90 14.28 -16.35
N ARG A 167 -23.08 15.49 -15.85
CA ARG A 167 -22.12 16.16 -14.98
C ARG A 167 -22.55 16.07 -13.53
N VAL A 168 -21.65 15.67 -12.65
CA VAL A 168 -21.81 15.79 -11.20
C VAL A 168 -21.68 17.26 -10.80
N THR A 169 -22.54 17.74 -9.90
CA THR A 169 -22.56 19.14 -9.46
C THR A 169 -22.42 19.30 -7.95
N GLY A 170 -22.48 18.21 -7.19
CA GLY A 170 -22.35 18.26 -5.73
C GLY A 170 -22.81 17.00 -5.05
N VAL A 171 -22.83 17.03 -3.72
CA VAL A 171 -23.30 15.95 -2.84
C VAL A 171 -24.28 16.47 -1.81
N THR A 172 -25.17 15.57 -1.35
CA THR A 172 -26.00 15.79 -0.17
C THR A 172 -25.49 14.90 0.97
N LEU A 173 -25.30 15.50 2.12
CA LEU A 173 -24.87 14.83 3.33
C LEU A 173 -26.06 14.35 4.16
N LYS A 174 -25.83 13.37 5.03
CA LYS A 174 -26.84 12.83 5.95
C LYS A 174 -27.38 13.87 6.93
N SER A 175 -26.57 14.86 7.29
CA SER A 175 -27.00 16.03 8.07
C SER A 175 -27.99 16.93 7.35
N GLY A 176 -28.21 16.73 6.05
CA GLY A 176 -29.04 17.59 5.20
C GLY A 176 -28.26 18.71 4.48
N ALA A 177 -26.98 18.89 4.78
CA ALA A 177 -26.15 19.87 4.08
C ALA A 177 -25.91 19.45 2.63
N THR A 178 -25.88 20.43 1.73
CA THR A 178 -25.51 20.24 0.32
C THR A 178 -24.19 20.95 0.03
N ILE A 179 -23.30 20.28 -0.67
CA ILE A 179 -21.97 20.79 -1.02
C ILE A 179 -21.83 20.78 -2.54
N ALA A 180 -21.61 21.94 -3.13
CA ALA A 180 -21.28 22.04 -4.55
C ALA A 180 -19.86 21.54 -4.80
N ALA A 181 -19.68 20.69 -5.81
CA ALA A 181 -18.37 20.17 -6.20
C ALA A 181 -18.27 20.02 -7.71
N GLY A 182 -17.15 20.39 -8.27
CA GLY A 182 -16.87 20.21 -9.70
C GLY A 182 -16.35 18.82 -10.05
N HIS A 183 -15.79 18.12 -9.04
CA HIS A 183 -15.29 16.75 -9.10
C HIS A 183 -15.63 16.02 -7.80
N ILE A 184 -15.98 14.74 -7.91
CA ILE A 184 -16.28 13.86 -6.77
C ILE A 184 -15.63 12.51 -7.04
#